data_d727d6a7d0e2f9ef835006907f8d8096
#
_entry.id   d727d6a7d0e2f9ef835006907f8d8096
#
_cell.length_a   1.000
_cell.length_b   1.000
_cell.length_c   1.000
_cell.angle_alpha   90.00
_cell.angle_beta   90.00
_cell.angle_gamma   90.00
#
_symmetry.space_group_name_H-M   'P 1'
#
loop_
_entity.id
_entity.type
_entity.pdbx_description
1 polymer ?
#
loop_
_entity_poly.entity_id
_entity_poly.type
_entity_poly.pdbx_seq_one_letter_code
_entity_poly.pdbx_strand_id
1 'polypeptide(L)'
;LPDVLRNVQAGNNDYDFIGICSNGVDCIYFVLENGKFYIDFEAMGKEQLPYIDTLKQFAKEHNYPIVETTYNNTPVDYGHLKYAPVLSLKVNADIDSIVKVGKQIEQTIFRNNERTVYEIVP
;
A
#
# COMPACT_ATOMS: atom_id res chain seq x y z
N LEU A 1 12.85 3.17 -7.15
CA LEU A 1 11.93 2.18 -6.55
C LEU A 1 12.15 0.75 -7.06
N PRO A 2 12.32 0.49 -8.37
CA PRO A 2 12.53 -0.90 -8.83
C PRO A 2 13.72 -1.59 -8.16
N ASP A 3 14.82 -0.87 -7.94
CA ASP A 3 16.01 -1.43 -7.30
C ASP A 3 15.74 -1.83 -5.85
N VAL A 4 14.96 -1.04 -5.13
CA VAL A 4 14.57 -1.34 -3.75
C VAL A 4 13.72 -2.61 -3.70
N LEU A 5 12.77 -2.76 -4.62
CA LEU A 5 11.91 -3.94 -4.70
C LEU A 5 12.70 -5.19 -5.11
N ARG A 6 13.70 -5.05 -5.98
CA ARG A 6 14.60 -6.17 -6.30
C ARG A 6 15.35 -6.67 -5.07
N ASN A 7 15.79 -5.76 -4.20
CA ASN A 7 16.44 -6.14 -2.94
C ASN A 7 15.48 -6.89 -2.01
N VAL A 8 14.22 -6.47 -1.93
CA VAL A 8 13.21 -7.20 -1.15
C VAL A 8 13.02 -8.60 -1.73
N GLN A 9 12.85 -8.70 -3.04
CA GLN A 9 12.63 -9.97 -3.74
C GLN A 9 13.80 -10.93 -3.59
N ALA A 10 15.02 -10.39 -3.55
CA ALA A 10 16.24 -11.18 -3.37
C ALA A 10 16.49 -11.60 -1.92
N GLY A 11 15.68 -11.14 -0.97
CA GLY A 11 15.85 -11.46 0.45
C GLY A 11 16.96 -10.66 1.12
N ASN A 12 17.37 -9.52 0.55
CA ASN A 12 18.43 -8.67 1.11
C ASN A 12 17.94 -7.68 2.15
N ASN A 13 16.63 -7.60 2.36
CA ASN A 13 16.00 -6.77 3.38
C ASN A 13 15.60 -7.61 4.58
N ASP A 14 15.47 -6.96 5.75
CA ASP A 14 15.06 -7.62 6.99
C ASP A 14 13.61 -8.10 6.93
N TYR A 15 12.77 -7.49 6.07
CA TYR A 15 11.35 -7.79 5.95
C TYR A 15 10.97 -8.04 4.49
N ASP A 16 9.85 -8.75 4.30
CA ASP A 16 9.27 -9.00 2.98
C ASP A 16 8.43 -7.84 2.47
N PHE A 17 8.62 -6.65 3.02
CA PHE A 17 7.88 -5.47 2.60
C PHE A 17 8.74 -4.21 2.71
N ILE A 18 8.32 -3.18 1.97
CA ILE A 18 8.90 -1.84 2.07
C ILE A 18 7.81 -0.81 1.83
N GLY A 19 7.84 0.27 2.62
CA GLY A 19 6.88 1.35 2.50
C GLY A 19 7.44 2.55 1.79
N ILE A 20 6.56 3.28 1.12
CA ILE A 20 6.85 4.57 0.52
C ILE A 20 5.83 5.57 1.05
N CYS A 21 6.32 6.61 1.70
CA CYS A 21 5.50 7.67 2.25
C CYS A 21 5.76 8.98 1.53
N SER A 22 4.70 9.71 1.21
CA SER A 22 4.78 11.07 0.72
C SER A 22 4.25 12.02 1.77
N ASN A 23 4.91 13.18 1.91
CA ASN A 23 4.51 14.21 2.88
C ASN A 23 4.39 13.70 4.32
N GLY A 24 5.05 12.60 4.64
CA GLY A 24 5.07 12.02 5.97
C GLY A 24 3.81 11.29 6.43
N VAL A 25 2.75 11.27 5.63
CA VAL A 25 1.44 10.71 6.02
C VAL A 25 0.84 9.76 5.00
N ASP A 26 1.03 9.99 3.71
CA ASP A 26 0.43 9.17 2.66
C ASP A 26 1.38 8.03 2.31
N CYS A 27 1.16 6.89 2.94
CA CYS A 27 2.05 5.73 2.84
C CYS A 27 1.36 4.56 2.18
N ILE A 28 2.08 3.87 1.30
CA ILE A 28 1.71 2.54 0.82
C ILE A 28 2.89 1.60 1.03
N TYR A 29 2.58 0.33 1.26
CA TYR A 29 3.56 -0.72 1.45
C TYR A 29 3.50 -1.71 0.31
N PHE A 30 4.66 -2.04 -0.24
CA PHE A 30 4.80 -3.11 -1.23
C PHE A 30 5.20 -4.37 -0.48
N VAL A 31 4.37 -5.40 -0.56
CA VAL A 31 4.55 -6.63 0.21
C VAL A 31 4.82 -7.79 -0.74
N LEU A 32 5.88 -8.53 -0.45
CA LEU A 32 6.26 -9.72 -1.22
C LEU A 32 5.51 -10.94 -0.67
N GLU A 33 4.84 -11.68 -1.57
CA GLU A 33 4.17 -12.93 -1.23
C GLU A 33 4.31 -13.90 -2.41
N ASN A 34 4.92 -15.05 -2.18
CA ASN A 34 5.13 -16.08 -3.21
C ASN A 34 5.80 -15.55 -4.49
N GLY A 35 6.78 -14.66 -4.33
CA GLY A 35 7.54 -14.08 -5.46
C GLY A 35 6.86 -12.96 -6.21
N LYS A 36 5.66 -12.56 -5.78
CA LYS A 36 4.89 -11.47 -6.37
C LYS A 36 4.57 -10.42 -5.32
N PHE A 37 4.23 -9.22 -5.78
CA PHE A 37 3.93 -8.09 -4.89
C PHE A 37 2.46 -7.76 -4.86
N TYR A 38 2.01 -7.31 -3.69
CA TYR A 38 0.73 -6.66 -3.52
C TYR A 38 0.94 -5.37 -2.71
N ILE A 39 -0.12 -4.58 -2.54
CA ILE A 39 -0.04 -3.28 -1.87
C ILE A 39 -0.92 -3.29 -0.63
N ASP A 40 -0.34 -2.87 0.50
CA ASP A 40 -1.07 -2.60 1.75
C ASP A 40 -1.15 -1.10 1.99
N PHE A 41 -2.32 -0.67 2.46
CA PHE A 41 -2.56 0.67 2.97
C PHE A 41 -3.07 0.59 4.40
N GLU A 42 -2.36 1.24 5.32
CA GLU A 42 -2.72 1.30 6.74
C GLU A 42 -3.25 2.70 7.06
N ALA A 43 -4.52 2.78 7.48
CA ALA A 43 -5.13 4.05 7.86
C ALA A 43 -4.84 4.35 9.34
N MET A 44 -3.64 4.86 9.62
CA MET A 44 -3.17 5.11 10.98
C MET A 44 -3.78 6.36 11.61
N GLY A 45 -4.21 7.32 10.80
CA GLY A 45 -4.84 8.56 11.26
C GLY A 45 -6.21 8.76 10.66
N LYS A 46 -7.02 9.62 11.28
CA LYS A 46 -8.38 9.93 10.81
C LYS A 46 -8.37 10.53 9.40
N GLU A 47 -7.37 11.30 9.06
CA GLU A 47 -7.22 11.94 7.75
C GLU A 47 -6.97 10.92 6.65
N GLN A 48 -6.57 9.71 6.98
CA GLN A 48 -6.30 8.64 6.03
C GLN A 48 -7.50 7.71 5.79
N LEU A 49 -8.51 7.75 6.68
CA LEU A 49 -9.70 6.91 6.52
C LEU A 49 -10.43 7.09 5.19
N PRO A 50 -10.58 8.32 4.66
CA PRO A 50 -11.25 8.49 3.35
C PRO A 50 -10.56 7.78 2.19
N TYR A 51 -9.23 7.56 2.27
CA TYR A 51 -8.50 6.84 1.23
C TYR A 51 -8.93 5.38 1.10
N ILE A 52 -9.47 4.78 2.17
CA ILE A 52 -9.92 3.38 2.13
C ILE A 52 -10.99 3.19 1.07
N ASP A 53 -12.01 4.04 1.05
CA ASP A 53 -13.09 3.94 0.06
C ASP A 53 -12.57 4.22 -1.35
N THR A 54 -11.68 5.20 -1.50
CA THR A 54 -11.09 5.53 -2.80
C THR A 54 -10.23 4.38 -3.32
N LEU A 55 -9.45 3.73 -2.46
CA LEU A 55 -8.64 2.58 -2.82
C LEU A 55 -9.49 1.36 -3.15
N LYS A 56 -10.59 1.13 -2.44
CA LYS A 56 -11.55 0.07 -2.78
C LYS A 56 -12.14 0.28 -4.16
N GLN A 57 -12.51 1.52 -4.50
CA GLN A 57 -13.01 1.85 -5.82
C GLN A 57 -11.95 1.63 -6.91
N PHE A 58 -10.73 2.06 -6.64
CA PHE A 58 -9.60 1.82 -7.54
C PHE A 58 -9.39 0.32 -7.80
N ALA A 59 -9.40 -0.48 -6.74
CA ALA A 59 -9.24 -1.93 -6.85
C ALA A 59 -10.39 -2.56 -7.66
N LYS A 60 -11.61 -2.10 -7.45
CA LYS A 60 -12.79 -2.58 -8.19
C LYS A 60 -12.67 -2.26 -9.68
N GLU A 61 -12.25 -1.04 -10.02
CA GLU A 61 -12.08 -0.61 -11.41
C GLU A 61 -11.02 -1.42 -12.14
N HIS A 62 -10.00 -1.89 -11.43
CA HIS A 62 -8.89 -2.65 -12.00
C HIS A 62 -9.02 -4.16 -11.77
N ASN A 63 -10.13 -4.61 -11.18
CA ASN A 63 -10.39 -6.02 -10.85
C ASN A 63 -9.33 -6.63 -9.92
N TYR A 64 -8.82 -5.86 -8.98
CA TYR A 64 -7.90 -6.37 -7.96
C TYR A 64 -8.69 -6.88 -6.75
N PRO A 65 -8.45 -8.14 -6.30
CA PRO A 65 -9.03 -8.61 -5.05
C PRO A 65 -8.54 -7.79 -3.88
N ILE A 66 -9.40 -7.60 -2.87
CA ILE A 66 -9.04 -6.89 -1.66
C ILE A 66 -9.21 -7.77 -0.43
N VAL A 67 -8.41 -7.50 0.59
CA VAL A 67 -8.57 -8.05 1.93
C VAL A 67 -8.59 -6.88 2.90
N GLU A 68 -9.59 -6.86 3.78
CA GLU A 68 -9.74 -5.84 4.82
C GLU A 68 -9.54 -6.47 6.19
N THR A 69 -8.64 -5.90 6.96
CA THR A 69 -8.34 -6.37 8.31
C THR A 69 -7.92 -5.17 9.18
N THR A 70 -7.36 -5.43 10.34
CA THR A 70 -6.77 -4.38 11.17
C THR A 70 -5.28 -4.65 11.33
N TYR A 71 -4.60 -3.69 11.93
CA TYR A 71 -3.18 -3.81 12.27
C TYR A 71 -2.89 -5.05 13.13
N ASN A 72 -3.87 -5.52 13.89
CA ASN A 72 -3.75 -6.72 14.73
C ASN A 72 -4.42 -7.96 14.13
N ASN A 73 -4.69 -7.96 12.83
CA ASN A 73 -5.32 -9.08 12.11
C ASN A 73 -6.68 -9.47 12.68
N THR A 74 -7.45 -8.49 13.11
CA THR A 74 -8.83 -8.67 13.57
C THR A 74 -9.79 -8.06 12.56
N PRO A 75 -11.09 -8.46 12.56
CA PRO A 75 -12.05 -7.81 11.67
C PRO A 75 -12.18 -6.32 11.95
N VAL A 76 -12.39 -5.52 10.89
CA VAL A 76 -12.56 -4.07 11.00
C VAL A 76 -13.97 -3.76 11.46
N ASP A 77 -14.08 -2.92 12.48
CA ASP A 77 -15.35 -2.33 12.93
C ASP A 77 -15.22 -0.81 12.82
N TYR A 78 -15.81 -0.22 11.78
CA TYR A 78 -15.74 1.22 11.55
C TYR A 78 -16.57 2.02 12.56
N GLY A 79 -17.49 1.38 13.27
CA GLY A 79 -18.23 2.01 14.36
C GLY A 79 -17.43 2.12 15.65
N HIS A 80 -16.37 1.32 15.79
CA HIS A 80 -15.51 1.33 16.97
C HIS A 80 -14.09 0.91 16.56
N LEU A 81 -13.30 1.88 16.13
CA LEU A 81 -11.92 1.62 15.66
C LEU A 81 -10.97 1.48 16.84
N LYS A 82 -10.78 0.26 17.30
CA LYS A 82 -9.77 -0.06 18.32
C LYS A 82 -8.38 -0.19 17.69
N TYR A 83 -8.30 -0.72 16.48
CA TYR A 83 -7.07 -0.91 15.74
C TYR A 83 -7.18 -0.28 14.37
N ALA A 84 -6.06 0.20 13.83
CA ALA A 84 -6.02 0.84 12.51
C ALA A 84 -6.48 -0.12 11.42
N PRO A 85 -7.39 0.30 10.53
CA PRO A 85 -7.77 -0.50 9.37
C PRO A 85 -6.59 -0.68 8.41
N VAL A 86 -6.46 -1.89 7.88
CA VAL A 86 -5.47 -2.22 6.84
C VAL A 86 -6.23 -2.77 5.63
N LEU A 87 -6.02 -2.15 4.48
CA LEU A 87 -6.57 -2.59 3.22
C LEU A 87 -5.45 -3.17 2.37
N SER A 88 -5.60 -4.43 1.95
CA SER A 88 -4.67 -5.08 1.05
C SER A 88 -5.27 -5.16 -0.34
N LEU A 89 -4.57 -4.61 -1.33
CA LEU A 89 -4.90 -4.76 -2.75
C LEU A 89 -4.05 -5.90 -3.30
N LYS A 90 -4.68 -7.05 -3.53
CA LYS A 90 -3.98 -8.28 -3.94
C LYS A 90 -3.72 -8.30 -5.45
N VAL A 91 -2.89 -7.38 -5.90
CA VAL A 91 -2.54 -7.20 -7.31
C VAL A 91 -1.78 -8.42 -7.86
N ASN A 92 -0.95 -9.04 -7.03
CA ASN A 92 -0.15 -10.21 -7.39
C ASN A 92 0.68 -9.97 -8.65
N ALA A 93 1.54 -8.97 -8.61
CA ALA A 93 2.27 -8.46 -9.77
C ALA A 93 3.78 -8.57 -9.61
N ASP A 94 4.49 -8.61 -10.73
CA ASP A 94 5.94 -8.48 -10.75
C ASP A 94 6.36 -7.04 -10.42
N ILE A 95 7.67 -6.80 -10.34
CA ILE A 95 8.23 -5.50 -9.96
C ILE A 95 7.77 -4.40 -10.91
N ASP A 96 7.86 -4.61 -12.22
CA ASP A 96 7.51 -3.57 -13.19
C ASP A 96 6.03 -3.20 -13.11
N SER A 97 5.16 -4.18 -12.96
CA SER A 97 3.72 -3.97 -12.85
C SER A 97 3.32 -3.32 -11.53
N ILE A 98 3.91 -3.76 -10.41
CA ILE A 98 3.55 -3.20 -9.10
C ILE A 98 4.04 -1.75 -8.96
N VAL A 99 5.16 -1.40 -9.57
CA VAL A 99 5.66 -0.01 -9.60
C VAL A 99 4.64 0.89 -10.31
N LYS A 100 4.08 0.43 -11.43
CA LYS A 100 3.06 1.18 -12.15
C LYS A 100 1.80 1.38 -11.32
N VAL A 101 1.35 0.34 -10.61
CA VAL A 101 0.17 0.42 -9.75
C VAL A 101 0.42 1.41 -8.62
N GLY A 102 1.56 1.32 -7.95
CA GLY A 102 1.93 2.27 -6.90
C GLY A 102 1.96 3.71 -7.39
N LYS A 103 2.52 3.94 -8.58
CA LYS A 103 2.57 5.26 -9.20
C LYS A 103 1.18 5.81 -9.51
N GLN A 104 0.27 4.97 -10.00
CA GLN A 104 -1.11 5.35 -10.23
C GLN A 104 -1.79 5.79 -8.93
N ILE A 105 -1.61 5.04 -7.85
CA ILE A 105 -2.17 5.38 -6.54
C ILE A 105 -1.63 6.73 -6.07
N GLU A 106 -0.32 6.93 -6.15
CA GLU A 106 0.31 8.17 -5.72
C GLU A 106 -0.18 9.39 -6.51
N GLN A 107 -0.36 9.24 -7.82
CA GLN A 107 -0.76 10.35 -8.68
C GLN A 107 -2.27 10.62 -8.64
N THR A 108 -3.11 9.59 -8.61
CA THR A 108 -4.56 9.74 -8.72
C THR A 108 -5.27 9.82 -7.38
N ILE A 109 -4.77 9.15 -6.36
CA ILE A 109 -5.40 9.09 -5.04
C ILE A 109 -4.75 10.08 -4.08
N PHE A 110 -3.43 10.02 -3.94
CA PHE A 110 -2.69 10.97 -3.09
C PHE A 110 -2.40 12.31 -3.79
N ARG A 111 -2.64 12.38 -5.10
CA ARG A 111 -2.44 13.57 -5.93
C ARG A 111 -1.01 14.11 -5.88
N ASN A 112 -0.05 13.22 -5.80
CA ASN A 112 1.36 13.57 -5.81
C ASN A 112 1.81 13.99 -7.22
N ASN A 113 2.89 14.77 -7.27
CA ASN A 113 3.46 15.26 -8.52
C ASN A 113 4.99 15.12 -8.49
N GLU A 114 5.67 15.64 -9.51
CA GLU A 114 7.12 15.56 -9.65
C GLU A 114 7.88 16.21 -8.48
N ARG A 115 7.27 17.14 -7.77
CA ARG A 115 7.88 17.85 -6.64
C ARG A 115 7.63 17.15 -5.30
N THR A 116 6.82 16.11 -5.29
CA THR A 116 6.53 15.38 -4.05
C THR A 116 7.78 14.65 -3.57
N VAL A 117 8.11 14.85 -2.30
CA VAL A 117 9.24 14.18 -1.66
C VAL A 117 8.75 12.86 -1.08
N TYR A 118 9.45 11.79 -1.40
CA TYR A 118 9.15 10.45 -0.91
C TYR A 118 10.17 10.01 0.11
N GLU A 119 9.69 9.29 1.13
CA GLU A 119 10.52 8.64 2.12
C GLU A 119 10.30 7.12 2.00
N ILE A 120 11.40 6.37 1.94
CA ILE A 120 11.37 4.91 1.94
C ILE A 120 11.48 4.45 3.38
N VAL A 121 10.50 3.67 3.84
CA VAL A 121 10.46 3.12 5.19
C VAL A 121 10.54 1.60 5.13
N PRO A 122 11.36 0.99 5.99
CA PRO A 122 11.48 -0.46 6.04
C PRO A 122 10.24 -1.12 6.63
#